data_c3859d747918861db2f2d8ac1afb2f02
#
_entry.id   c3859d747918861db2f2d8ac1afb2f02
#
_cell.length_a   1.000
_cell.length_b   1.000
_cell.length_c   1.000
_cell.angle_alpha   90.00
_cell.angle_beta   90.00
_cell.angle_gamma   90.00
#
_symmetry.space_group_name_H-M   'P 1'
#
loop_
_entity.id
_entity.type
_entity.pdbx_description
1 polymer ?
#
loop_
_entity_poly.entity_id
_entity_poly.type
_entity_poly.pdbx_seq_one_letter_code
_entity_poly.pdbx_strand_id
1 'polypeptide(L)'
;MLTKERLLYLPDEAVLGGQVGARRAFEALARDGRLAAYQAFAPAYEATSVGAVDASARLVALANSFQPTIVLWSHPKDFPVTSELVTSLRSLKSSPTIVLQDMDPWGMIRVRLTPSTRVLAREADLVYLSGTGNLVRVFRRAGAARVRYAFDGADGERFGTPWSPTTSREYDVVMIGNRNRGRFPGSAVPGARRRAQLAELLERQYGRPFALYGHGWDGHSSWKGPLAFEDQGEANRSAWVSAMWDHFPTIANYTSNRVPISLASGVPHVTNYKPGYELIYPPGSGLYWAQTVRSVAEMVAVVLAMPREDLLALGEQAASFARDHRSEEAAMERLVEDVSAFRSASDVAES
;
A
#
# COMPACT_ATOMS: atom_id res chain seq x y z
N MET A 1 6.70 2.68 -26.53
CA MET A 1 6.85 1.36 -27.19
C MET A 1 5.66 0.50 -26.79
N LEU A 2 4.90 -0.08 -27.73
CA LEU A 2 3.83 -1.03 -27.40
C LEU A 2 4.48 -2.28 -26.81
N THR A 3 4.16 -2.60 -25.57
CA THR A 3 4.67 -3.82 -24.95
C THR A 3 3.91 -5.03 -25.48
N LYS A 4 4.59 -6.16 -25.66
CA LYS A 4 3.96 -7.44 -26.00
C LYS A 4 3.42 -8.17 -24.74
N GLU A 5 3.47 -7.51 -23.57
CA GLU A 5 3.22 -8.16 -22.30
C GLU A 5 1.73 -8.41 -22.08
N ARG A 6 1.43 -9.62 -21.66
CA ARG A 6 0.10 -10.12 -21.27
C ARG A 6 0.13 -10.37 -19.77
N LEU A 7 -0.59 -9.56 -19.01
CA LEU A 7 -0.57 -9.61 -17.56
C LEU A 7 -1.73 -10.42 -17.00
N LEU A 8 -1.41 -11.46 -16.24
CA LEU A 8 -2.36 -12.15 -15.34
C LEU A 8 -2.13 -11.64 -13.92
N TYR A 9 -3.11 -10.90 -13.38
CA TYR A 9 -3.07 -10.32 -12.04
C TYR A 9 -3.83 -11.21 -11.05
N LEU A 10 -3.18 -11.55 -9.95
CA LEU A 10 -3.69 -12.42 -8.89
C LEU A 10 -3.77 -11.63 -7.56
N PRO A 11 -4.86 -10.85 -7.36
CA PRO A 11 -5.05 -10.06 -6.15
C PRO A 11 -5.34 -10.93 -4.92
N ASP A 12 -4.96 -10.42 -3.74
CA ASP A 12 -5.39 -10.98 -2.45
C ASP A 12 -6.79 -10.47 -2.08
N GLU A 13 -7.78 -11.07 -2.65
CA GLU A 13 -9.19 -10.72 -2.45
C GLU A 13 -10.00 -11.97 -2.05
N ALA A 14 -10.42 -12.05 -0.79
CA ALA A 14 -11.43 -13.01 -0.33
C ALA A 14 -12.86 -12.54 -0.67
N VAL A 15 -13.04 -11.24 -0.89
CA VAL A 15 -14.25 -10.60 -1.41
C VAL A 15 -13.83 -9.71 -2.57
N LEU A 16 -14.53 -9.83 -3.70
CA LEU A 16 -14.21 -9.05 -4.91
C LEU A 16 -14.35 -7.55 -4.67
N GLY A 17 -13.43 -6.80 -5.26
CA GLY A 17 -13.46 -5.32 -5.23
C GLY A 17 -12.58 -4.68 -4.17
N GLY A 18 -11.77 -5.43 -3.44
CA GLY A 18 -10.79 -4.88 -2.49
C GLY A 18 -9.67 -4.09 -3.17
N GLN A 19 -9.23 -4.53 -4.35
CA GLN A 19 -8.10 -3.93 -5.09
C GLN A 19 -8.55 -3.32 -6.42
N VAL A 20 -9.57 -2.46 -6.36
CA VAL A 20 -10.19 -1.82 -7.54
C VAL A 20 -9.21 -0.88 -8.24
N GLY A 21 -8.41 -0.11 -7.53
CA GLY A 21 -7.46 0.84 -8.12
C GLY A 21 -6.38 0.15 -8.96
N ALA A 22 -5.78 -0.95 -8.45
CA ALA A 22 -4.81 -1.72 -9.22
C ALA A 22 -5.43 -2.35 -10.48
N ARG A 23 -6.69 -2.86 -10.38
CA ARG A 23 -7.41 -3.39 -11.55
C ARG A 23 -7.62 -2.31 -12.61
N ARG A 24 -8.10 -1.12 -12.22
CA ARG A 24 -8.29 0.02 -13.13
C ARG A 24 -6.98 0.47 -13.78
N ALA A 25 -5.90 0.49 -13.01
CA ALA A 25 -4.57 0.81 -13.53
C ALA A 25 -4.16 -0.15 -14.65
N PHE A 26 -4.30 -1.45 -14.45
CA PHE A 26 -3.97 -2.44 -15.49
C PHE A 26 -4.94 -2.40 -16.69
N GLU A 27 -6.22 -2.14 -16.46
CA GLU A 27 -7.21 -1.93 -17.52
C GLU A 27 -6.88 -0.70 -18.37
N ALA A 28 -6.45 0.39 -17.74
CA ALA A 28 -5.99 1.58 -18.42
C ALA A 28 -4.74 1.30 -19.26
N LEU A 29 -3.73 0.64 -18.68
CA LEU A 29 -2.52 0.23 -19.41
C LEU A 29 -2.82 -0.66 -20.62
N ALA A 30 -3.80 -1.55 -20.51
CA ALA A 30 -4.22 -2.39 -21.63
C ALA A 30 -4.98 -1.58 -22.70
N ARG A 31 -5.88 -0.69 -22.30
CA ARG A 31 -6.60 0.20 -23.21
C ARG A 31 -5.67 1.13 -23.98
N ASP A 32 -4.65 1.65 -23.33
CA ASP A 32 -3.66 2.57 -23.89
C ASP A 32 -2.57 1.83 -24.71
N GLY A 33 -2.67 0.51 -24.87
CA GLY A 33 -1.73 -0.32 -25.61
C GLY A 33 -0.37 -0.50 -24.95
N ARG A 34 -0.25 -0.18 -23.67
CA ARG A 34 0.97 -0.39 -22.84
C ARG A 34 1.05 -1.81 -22.28
N LEU A 35 -0.06 -2.53 -22.27
CA LEU A 35 -0.16 -3.98 -22.15
C LEU A 35 -0.87 -4.52 -23.40
N ALA A 36 -0.43 -5.65 -23.93
CA ALA A 36 -1.11 -6.32 -25.04
C ALA A 36 -2.45 -6.94 -24.59
N ALA A 37 -2.51 -7.39 -23.34
CA ALA A 37 -3.74 -7.91 -22.73
C ALA A 37 -3.61 -7.91 -21.20
N TYR A 38 -4.75 -7.83 -20.53
CA TYR A 38 -4.87 -7.92 -19.07
C TYR A 38 -5.99 -8.85 -18.69
N GLN A 39 -5.79 -9.65 -17.66
CA GLN A 39 -6.80 -10.46 -17.02
C GLN A 39 -6.53 -10.55 -15.52
N ALA A 40 -7.58 -10.54 -14.70
CA ALA A 40 -7.50 -10.76 -13.27
C ALA A 40 -8.19 -12.07 -12.87
N PHE A 41 -7.63 -12.73 -11.87
CA PHE A 41 -8.22 -13.89 -11.20
C PHE A 41 -7.94 -13.78 -9.71
N ALA A 42 -8.96 -13.82 -8.87
CA ALA A 42 -8.85 -13.73 -7.41
C ALA A 42 -8.84 -15.12 -6.76
N PRO A 43 -7.67 -15.73 -6.51
CA PRO A 43 -7.60 -17.13 -6.07
C PRO A 43 -8.27 -17.37 -4.72
N ALA A 44 -8.14 -16.42 -3.78
CA ALA A 44 -8.77 -16.53 -2.46
C ALA A 44 -10.29 -16.48 -2.55
N TYR A 45 -10.86 -15.60 -3.39
CA TYR A 45 -12.29 -15.55 -3.65
C TYR A 45 -12.81 -16.84 -4.29
N GLU A 46 -12.17 -17.33 -5.34
CA GLU A 46 -12.52 -18.60 -5.98
C GLU A 46 -12.51 -19.76 -4.98
N ALA A 47 -11.49 -19.80 -4.12
CA ALA A 47 -11.35 -20.86 -3.12
C ALA A 47 -12.49 -20.87 -2.08
N THR A 48 -13.17 -19.75 -1.84
CA THR A 48 -14.35 -19.73 -0.95
C THR A 48 -15.53 -20.51 -1.53
N SER A 49 -15.62 -20.62 -2.85
CA SER A 49 -16.72 -21.26 -3.55
C SER A 49 -16.42 -22.72 -3.89
N VAL A 50 -15.18 -23.03 -4.30
CA VAL A 50 -14.83 -24.36 -4.86
C VAL A 50 -13.71 -25.06 -4.10
N GLY A 51 -13.13 -24.44 -3.10
CA GLY A 51 -11.94 -24.93 -2.41
C GLY A 51 -10.63 -24.61 -3.11
N ALA A 52 -9.52 -24.68 -2.38
CA ALA A 52 -8.22 -24.22 -2.87
C ALA A 52 -7.66 -25.09 -4.02
N VAL A 53 -7.93 -26.38 -4.02
CA VAL A 53 -7.45 -27.31 -5.06
C VAL A 53 -8.11 -26.99 -6.40
N ASP A 54 -9.44 -26.86 -6.43
CA ASP A 54 -10.18 -26.56 -7.65
C ASP A 54 -9.91 -25.12 -8.12
N ALA A 55 -9.76 -24.17 -7.20
CA ALA A 55 -9.35 -22.81 -7.55
C ALA A 55 -7.97 -22.78 -8.20
N SER A 56 -7.01 -23.60 -7.73
CA SER A 56 -5.69 -23.76 -8.37
C SER A 56 -5.81 -24.35 -9.77
N ALA A 57 -6.66 -25.37 -9.96
CA ALA A 57 -6.90 -25.97 -11.27
C ALA A 57 -7.54 -24.97 -12.26
N ARG A 58 -8.51 -24.18 -11.80
CA ARG A 58 -9.13 -23.10 -12.61
C ARG A 58 -8.11 -22.02 -12.98
N LEU A 59 -7.25 -21.61 -12.06
CA LEU A 59 -6.17 -20.66 -12.33
C LEU A 59 -5.24 -21.18 -13.44
N VAL A 60 -4.79 -22.43 -13.35
CA VAL A 60 -3.93 -23.05 -14.37
C VAL A 60 -4.64 -23.15 -15.73
N ALA A 61 -5.91 -23.54 -15.74
CA ALA A 61 -6.70 -23.60 -16.98
C ALA A 61 -6.86 -22.22 -17.63
N LEU A 62 -7.15 -21.20 -16.83
CA LEU A 62 -7.23 -19.81 -17.27
C LEU A 62 -5.86 -19.35 -17.84
N ALA A 63 -4.78 -19.57 -17.12
CA ALA A 63 -3.44 -19.19 -17.54
C ALA A 63 -3.03 -19.91 -18.84
N ASN A 64 -3.42 -21.19 -19.01
CA ASN A 64 -3.21 -21.92 -20.24
C ASN A 64 -3.95 -21.32 -21.45
N SER A 65 -5.16 -20.85 -21.29
CA SER A 65 -5.90 -20.22 -22.38
C SER A 65 -5.43 -18.78 -22.64
N PHE A 66 -5.13 -18.04 -21.59
CA PHE A 66 -4.70 -16.64 -21.68
C PHE A 66 -3.25 -16.49 -22.12
N GLN A 67 -2.37 -17.46 -21.83
CA GLN A 67 -0.92 -17.40 -22.11
C GLN A 67 -0.27 -16.09 -21.63
N PRO A 68 -0.28 -15.81 -20.31
CA PRO A 68 0.34 -14.60 -19.77
C PRO A 68 1.85 -14.63 -19.96
N THR A 69 2.46 -13.47 -20.18
CA THR A 69 3.91 -13.27 -20.13
C THR A 69 4.38 -12.79 -18.74
N ILE A 70 3.45 -12.26 -17.97
CA ILE A 70 3.66 -11.84 -16.57
C ILE A 70 2.54 -12.41 -15.72
N VAL A 71 2.89 -13.11 -14.63
CA VAL A 71 1.97 -13.53 -13.58
C VAL A 71 2.32 -12.74 -12.31
N LEU A 72 1.45 -11.81 -11.92
CA LEU A 72 1.64 -10.93 -10.76
C LEU A 72 0.79 -11.40 -9.59
N TRP A 73 1.42 -11.94 -8.57
CA TRP A 73 0.81 -12.20 -7.27
C TRP A 73 0.89 -10.95 -6.39
N SER A 74 -0.27 -10.44 -5.99
CA SER A 74 -0.35 -9.37 -5.02
C SER A 74 -0.72 -9.96 -3.66
N HIS A 75 0.22 -9.96 -2.74
CA HIS A 75 0.04 -10.27 -1.32
C HIS A 75 -0.74 -11.57 -1.02
N PRO A 76 -0.25 -12.77 -1.37
CA PRO A 76 -0.99 -14.03 -1.30
C PRO A 76 -1.12 -14.54 0.13
N LYS A 77 -2.00 -13.91 0.92
CA LYS A 77 -2.17 -14.16 2.34
C LYS A 77 -3.20 -15.25 2.62
N ASP A 78 -4.32 -15.17 1.92
CA ASP A 78 -5.50 -15.97 2.20
C ASP A 78 -5.67 -17.17 1.24
N PHE A 79 -4.72 -17.34 0.30
CA PHE A 79 -4.70 -18.47 -0.63
C PHE A 79 -3.44 -19.33 -0.47
N PRO A 80 -3.56 -20.69 -0.38
CA PRO A 80 -2.41 -21.57 -0.24
C PRO A 80 -1.66 -21.73 -1.58
N VAL A 81 -0.57 -21.00 -1.75
CA VAL A 81 0.33 -21.16 -2.90
C VAL A 81 1.32 -22.28 -2.64
N THR A 82 1.41 -23.24 -3.56
CA THR A 82 2.37 -24.36 -3.51
C THR A 82 3.42 -24.24 -4.61
N SER A 83 4.58 -24.90 -4.45
CA SER A 83 5.62 -24.95 -5.49
C SER A 83 5.12 -25.63 -6.77
N GLU A 84 4.25 -26.62 -6.67
CA GLU A 84 3.65 -27.30 -7.82
C GLU A 84 2.78 -26.34 -8.64
N LEU A 85 2.00 -25.48 -7.99
CA LEU A 85 1.22 -24.45 -8.66
C LEU A 85 2.12 -23.46 -9.41
N VAL A 86 3.18 -22.97 -8.76
CA VAL A 86 4.13 -22.04 -9.38
C VAL A 86 4.84 -22.72 -10.56
N THR A 87 5.24 -23.98 -10.42
CA THR A 87 5.85 -24.78 -11.48
C THR A 87 4.91 -24.95 -12.67
N SER A 88 3.62 -25.22 -12.41
CA SER A 88 2.60 -25.35 -13.46
C SER A 88 2.40 -24.04 -14.23
N LEU A 89 2.41 -22.91 -13.56
CA LEU A 89 2.35 -21.59 -14.20
C LEU A 89 3.64 -21.30 -15.02
N ARG A 90 4.80 -21.63 -14.50
CA ARG A 90 6.08 -21.43 -15.18
C ARG A 90 6.23 -22.27 -16.44
N SER A 91 5.63 -23.46 -16.48
CA SER A 91 5.69 -24.38 -17.62
C SER A 91 4.75 -24.05 -18.78
N LEU A 92 4.01 -22.93 -18.72
CA LEU A 92 3.19 -22.45 -19.83
C LEU A 92 4.06 -22.13 -21.07
N LYS A 93 3.50 -22.25 -22.26
CA LYS A 93 4.22 -21.97 -23.53
C LYS A 93 4.77 -20.53 -23.58
N SER A 94 4.08 -19.60 -22.94
CA SER A 94 4.49 -18.19 -22.83
C SER A 94 5.68 -17.96 -21.89
N SER A 95 6.10 -18.97 -21.12
CA SER A 95 7.20 -18.88 -20.13
C SER A 95 7.11 -17.60 -19.28
N PRO A 96 6.05 -17.43 -18.48
CA PRO A 96 5.80 -16.16 -17.81
C PRO A 96 6.85 -15.85 -16.76
N THR A 97 7.18 -14.57 -16.59
CA THR A 97 7.86 -14.06 -15.41
C THR A 97 6.90 -14.08 -14.23
N ILE A 98 7.28 -14.79 -13.17
CA ILE A 98 6.52 -14.84 -11.92
C ILE A 98 6.96 -13.70 -11.02
N VAL A 99 6.01 -12.86 -10.64
CA VAL A 99 6.24 -11.65 -9.83
C VAL A 99 5.46 -11.75 -8.53
N LEU A 100 6.11 -11.48 -7.42
CA LEU A 100 5.46 -11.26 -6.12
C LEU A 100 5.51 -9.77 -5.78
N GLN A 101 4.36 -9.17 -5.52
CA GLN A 101 4.24 -7.88 -4.88
C GLN A 101 3.70 -8.08 -3.45
N ASP A 102 4.47 -7.66 -2.44
CA ASP A 102 4.05 -7.77 -1.05
C ASP A 102 4.30 -6.45 -0.32
N MET A 103 3.22 -5.80 0.09
CA MET A 103 3.25 -4.48 0.73
C MET A 103 3.24 -4.54 2.24
N ASP A 104 3.15 -5.74 2.85
CA ASP A 104 3.12 -5.91 4.30
C ASP A 104 4.52 -5.82 4.92
N PRO A 105 4.62 -5.23 6.10
CA PRO A 105 5.89 -5.07 6.83
C PRO A 105 6.26 -6.33 7.63
N TRP A 106 6.73 -7.35 6.96
CA TRP A 106 7.14 -8.62 7.54
C TRP A 106 8.46 -8.57 8.32
N GLY A 107 8.75 -9.65 9.04
CA GLY A 107 10.09 -9.89 9.61
C GLY A 107 10.27 -9.41 11.04
N MET A 108 9.21 -9.10 11.73
CA MET A 108 9.21 -8.91 13.17
C MET A 108 8.96 -10.23 13.88
N ILE A 109 9.33 -10.33 15.16
CA ILE A 109 9.23 -11.57 15.94
C ILE A 109 7.85 -12.25 15.80
N ARG A 110 6.79 -11.47 15.56
CA ARG A 110 5.40 -11.95 15.46
C ARG A 110 4.72 -11.74 14.11
N VAL A 111 5.37 -11.08 13.16
CA VAL A 111 4.86 -10.87 11.79
C VAL A 111 5.76 -11.68 10.85
N ARG A 112 5.53 -13.00 10.85
CA ARG A 112 6.29 -13.95 10.01
C ARG A 112 5.65 -14.06 8.63
N LEU A 113 6.48 -14.26 7.61
CA LEU A 113 6.00 -14.59 6.28
C LEU A 113 5.04 -15.80 6.35
N THR A 114 3.90 -15.71 5.65
CA THR A 114 2.99 -16.85 5.50
C THR A 114 3.67 -17.97 4.72
N PRO A 115 3.16 -19.21 4.77
CA PRO A 115 3.67 -20.29 3.92
C PRO A 115 3.65 -19.91 2.43
N SER A 116 2.55 -19.34 1.94
CA SER A 116 2.38 -18.89 0.56
C SER A 116 3.38 -17.81 0.16
N THR A 117 3.56 -16.78 1.02
CA THR A 117 4.57 -15.73 0.80
C THR A 117 5.99 -16.31 0.74
N ARG A 118 6.29 -17.34 1.56
CA ARG A 118 7.62 -18.01 1.50
C ARG A 118 7.83 -18.78 0.22
N VAL A 119 6.82 -19.48 -0.27
CA VAL A 119 6.92 -20.19 -1.55
C VAL A 119 7.20 -19.17 -2.66
N LEU A 120 6.39 -18.11 -2.75
CA LEU A 120 6.60 -17.09 -3.79
C LEU A 120 7.89 -16.30 -3.61
N ALA A 121 8.33 -16.01 -2.38
CA ALA A 121 9.63 -15.38 -2.17
C ALA A 121 10.78 -16.18 -2.78
N ARG A 122 10.71 -17.53 -2.71
CA ARG A 122 11.73 -18.42 -3.26
C ARG A 122 11.57 -18.63 -4.75
N GLU A 123 10.34 -18.77 -5.24
CA GLU A 123 10.03 -19.19 -6.60
C GLU A 123 9.86 -18.00 -7.58
N ALA A 124 9.54 -16.80 -7.10
CA ALA A 124 9.36 -15.65 -7.98
C ALA A 124 10.67 -15.15 -8.59
N ASP A 125 10.59 -14.71 -9.84
CA ASP A 125 11.72 -14.13 -10.57
C ASP A 125 12.04 -12.72 -10.04
N LEU A 126 11.00 -11.98 -9.64
CA LEU A 126 11.07 -10.65 -9.04
C LEU A 126 10.15 -10.56 -7.81
N VAL A 127 10.64 -9.91 -6.77
CA VAL A 127 9.87 -9.63 -5.55
C VAL A 127 9.87 -8.11 -5.31
N TYR A 128 8.68 -7.52 -5.25
CA TYR A 128 8.48 -6.09 -4.96
C TYR A 128 7.99 -5.90 -3.53
N LEU A 129 8.64 -5.01 -2.79
CA LEU A 129 8.35 -4.74 -1.38
C LEU A 129 8.14 -3.24 -1.14
N SER A 130 7.23 -2.91 -0.22
CA SER A 130 6.94 -1.53 0.20
C SER A 130 8.03 -0.87 1.05
N GLY A 131 9.11 -1.58 1.37
CA GLY A 131 10.22 -1.06 2.17
C GLY A 131 11.53 -1.75 1.85
N THR A 132 12.61 -1.18 2.38
CA THR A 132 13.97 -1.65 2.17
C THR A 132 14.65 -2.10 3.49
N GLY A 133 15.95 -2.29 3.48
CA GLY A 133 16.72 -2.61 4.68
C GLY A 133 16.37 -3.98 5.26
N ASN A 134 15.83 -4.03 6.47
CA ASN A 134 15.49 -5.28 7.15
C ASN A 134 14.44 -6.10 6.40
N LEU A 135 13.47 -5.45 5.77
CA LEU A 135 12.42 -6.15 5.02
C LEU A 135 13.03 -6.95 3.87
N VAL A 136 13.91 -6.35 3.09
CA VAL A 136 14.65 -7.03 2.01
C VAL A 136 15.44 -8.23 2.55
N ARG A 137 16.09 -8.09 3.73
CA ARG A 137 16.84 -9.20 4.35
C ARG A 137 15.94 -10.38 4.72
N VAL A 138 14.70 -10.12 5.16
CA VAL A 138 13.72 -11.17 5.47
C VAL A 138 13.38 -11.98 4.23
N PHE A 139 13.07 -11.32 3.11
CA PHE A 139 12.73 -11.99 1.85
C PHE A 139 13.94 -12.72 1.23
N ARG A 140 15.13 -12.13 1.29
CA ARG A 140 16.35 -12.82 0.84
C ARG A 140 16.64 -14.08 1.65
N ARG A 141 16.43 -14.07 2.96
CA ARG A 141 16.53 -15.29 3.80
C ARG A 141 15.46 -16.32 3.49
N ALA A 142 14.32 -15.92 2.96
CA ALA A 142 13.28 -16.82 2.47
C ALA A 142 13.56 -17.37 1.06
N GLY A 143 14.65 -16.93 0.41
CA GLY A 143 15.09 -17.41 -0.89
C GLY A 143 14.92 -16.43 -2.05
N ALA A 144 14.40 -15.21 -1.80
CA ALA A 144 14.19 -14.23 -2.87
C ALA A 144 15.53 -13.82 -3.52
N ALA A 145 15.69 -14.15 -4.80
CA ALA A 145 16.91 -13.85 -5.57
C ALA A 145 16.99 -12.35 -5.94
N ARG A 146 15.87 -11.78 -6.37
CA ARG A 146 15.79 -10.40 -6.84
C ARG A 146 14.68 -9.66 -6.12
N VAL A 147 15.07 -8.68 -5.30
CA VAL A 147 14.14 -7.86 -4.51
C VAL A 147 14.26 -6.42 -4.96
N ARG A 148 13.12 -5.79 -5.25
CA ARG A 148 12.98 -4.41 -5.69
C ARG A 148 12.03 -3.64 -4.77
N TYR A 149 12.15 -2.33 -4.76
CA TYR A 149 11.24 -1.45 -4.03
C TYR A 149 10.03 -1.11 -4.90
N ALA A 150 8.84 -1.20 -4.30
CA ALA A 150 7.62 -0.60 -4.84
C ALA A 150 6.96 0.22 -3.74
N PHE A 151 6.22 1.24 -4.11
CA PHE A 151 5.45 2.01 -3.14
C PHE A 151 3.99 1.58 -3.12
N ASP A 152 3.35 1.75 -1.97
CA ASP A 152 1.91 1.62 -1.81
C ASP A 152 1.25 2.94 -2.24
N GLY A 153 0.38 2.88 -3.23
CA GLY A 153 -0.28 4.04 -3.80
C GLY A 153 -1.68 4.27 -3.24
N ALA A 154 -2.23 5.45 -3.48
CA ALA A 154 -3.63 5.73 -3.25
C ALA A 154 -4.42 5.54 -4.55
N ASP A 155 -5.60 4.91 -4.47
CA ASP A 155 -6.55 4.85 -5.57
C ASP A 155 -7.04 6.29 -5.90
N GLY A 156 -6.66 6.79 -7.09
CA GLY A 156 -6.91 8.17 -7.50
C GLY A 156 -8.37 8.52 -7.63
N GLU A 157 -9.24 7.59 -8.04
CA GLU A 157 -10.68 7.83 -8.12
C GLU A 157 -11.35 7.81 -6.75
N ARG A 158 -10.94 6.90 -5.88
CA ARG A 158 -11.53 6.73 -4.54
C ARG A 158 -11.14 7.86 -3.60
N PHE A 159 -9.89 8.31 -3.63
CA PHE A 159 -9.35 9.26 -2.67
C PHE A 159 -9.00 10.63 -3.25
N GLY A 160 -8.78 10.71 -4.56
CA GLY A 160 -8.34 11.89 -5.30
C GLY A 160 -9.46 12.85 -5.70
N THR A 161 -10.60 12.86 -5.00
CA THR A 161 -11.66 13.84 -5.28
C THR A 161 -11.07 15.25 -5.23
N PRO A 162 -11.30 16.09 -6.25
CA PRO A 162 -10.74 17.42 -6.29
C PRO A 162 -11.07 18.18 -5.01
N TRP A 163 -10.03 18.65 -4.37
CA TRP A 163 -10.17 19.49 -3.21
C TRP A 163 -10.81 20.82 -3.63
N SER A 164 -11.82 21.25 -2.90
CA SER A 164 -12.48 22.54 -3.13
C SER A 164 -12.20 23.48 -1.98
N PRO A 165 -11.86 24.75 -2.25
CA PRO A 165 -11.72 25.75 -1.20
C PRO A 165 -12.99 25.94 -0.35
N THR A 166 -14.15 25.52 -0.88
CA THR A 166 -15.44 25.58 -0.19
C THR A 166 -15.74 24.35 0.67
N THR A 167 -14.89 23.32 0.66
CA THR A 167 -15.07 22.14 1.52
C THR A 167 -15.01 22.57 2.98
N SER A 168 -16.11 22.38 3.71
CA SER A 168 -16.18 22.65 5.14
C SER A 168 -15.24 21.71 5.88
N ARG A 169 -14.37 22.27 6.73
CA ARG A 169 -13.48 21.50 7.59
C ARG A 169 -13.98 21.60 9.02
N GLU A 170 -14.50 20.49 9.51
CA GLU A 170 -15.08 20.39 10.85
C GLU A 170 -13.99 20.31 11.93
N TYR A 171 -12.84 19.71 11.57
CA TYR A 171 -11.76 19.43 12.51
C TYR A 171 -10.47 20.18 12.15
N ASP A 172 -9.65 20.47 13.16
CA ASP A 172 -8.28 20.92 12.93
C ASP A 172 -7.40 19.73 12.57
N VAL A 173 -7.55 18.61 13.29
CA VAL A 173 -6.72 17.42 13.13
C VAL A 173 -7.57 16.17 13.00
N VAL A 174 -7.22 15.28 12.06
CA VAL A 174 -7.75 13.93 11.98
C VAL A 174 -6.64 12.89 12.18
N MET A 175 -6.94 11.82 12.90
CA MET A 175 -6.08 10.65 13.01
C MET A 175 -6.86 9.39 12.66
N ILE A 176 -6.44 8.68 11.62
CA ILE A 176 -7.11 7.47 11.13
C ILE A 176 -6.21 6.26 11.38
N GLY A 177 -6.65 5.33 12.24
CA GLY A 177 -5.94 4.08 12.48
C GLY A 177 -6.28 3.38 13.77
N ASN A 178 -6.14 2.06 13.77
CA ASN A 178 -6.47 1.21 14.90
C ASN A 178 -5.44 1.34 16.04
N ARG A 179 -5.90 1.20 17.29
CA ARG A 179 -5.04 1.23 18.47
C ARG A 179 -4.16 -0.01 18.60
N ASN A 180 -4.43 -1.11 17.95
CA ASN A 180 -3.66 -2.36 17.94
C ASN A 180 -3.09 -2.75 19.30
N ARG A 181 -3.97 -2.87 20.30
CA ARG A 181 -3.61 -3.37 21.63
C ARG A 181 -3.16 -4.83 21.48
N GLY A 182 -1.97 -5.14 21.93
CA GLY A 182 -1.55 -6.55 21.99
C GLY A 182 -2.44 -7.34 22.95
N ARG A 183 -2.79 -8.56 22.58
CA ARG A 183 -3.60 -9.47 23.40
C ARG A 183 -2.90 -9.83 24.72
N PHE A 184 -1.57 -9.77 24.76
CA PHE A 184 -0.72 -10.02 25.93
C PHE A 184 0.38 -8.95 26.02
N PRO A 185 1.00 -8.73 27.19
CA PRO A 185 2.16 -7.86 27.33
C PRO A 185 3.23 -8.21 26.27
N GLY A 186 3.72 -7.20 25.57
CA GLY A 186 4.69 -7.34 24.47
C GLY A 186 4.13 -7.91 23.15
N SER A 187 2.80 -8.11 23.01
CA SER A 187 2.17 -8.59 21.77
C SER A 187 1.73 -7.47 20.83
N ALA A 188 1.78 -6.22 21.26
CA ALA A 188 1.47 -5.07 20.42
C ALA A 188 2.47 -4.95 19.25
N VAL A 189 1.97 -4.51 18.11
CA VAL A 189 2.85 -4.16 16.98
C VAL A 189 3.78 -3.01 17.36
N PRO A 190 4.99 -2.92 16.78
CA PRO A 190 5.88 -1.80 17.00
C PRO A 190 5.15 -0.46 16.77
N GLY A 191 5.49 0.53 17.55
CA GLY A 191 4.85 1.84 17.43
C GLY A 191 3.43 1.95 17.99
N ALA A 192 2.72 0.87 18.32
CA ALA A 192 1.35 0.93 18.84
C ALA A 192 1.22 1.79 20.12
N ARG A 193 2.17 1.66 21.05
CA ARG A 193 2.21 2.48 22.27
C ARG A 193 2.41 3.97 21.93
N ARG A 194 3.32 4.29 21.01
CA ARG A 194 3.59 5.67 20.59
C ARG A 194 2.41 6.27 19.83
N ARG A 195 1.70 5.46 19.04
CA ARG A 195 0.45 5.86 18.40
C ARG A 195 -0.60 6.25 19.45
N ALA A 196 -0.77 5.45 20.50
CA ALA A 196 -1.69 5.78 21.58
C ALA A 196 -1.28 7.07 22.31
N GLN A 197 0.01 7.23 22.62
CA GLN A 197 0.53 8.45 23.23
C GLN A 197 0.30 9.71 22.35
N LEU A 198 0.43 9.58 21.03
CA LEU A 198 0.14 10.68 20.11
C LEU A 198 -1.35 11.04 20.13
N ALA A 199 -2.24 10.03 20.06
CA ALA A 199 -3.68 10.28 20.14
C ALA A 199 -4.08 10.99 21.44
N GLU A 200 -3.56 10.52 22.58
CA GLU A 200 -3.78 11.15 23.89
C GLU A 200 -3.23 12.59 23.96
N LEU A 201 -2.10 12.86 23.31
CA LEU A 201 -1.51 14.19 23.28
C LEU A 201 -2.33 15.14 22.42
N LEU A 202 -2.75 14.71 21.22
CA LEU A 202 -3.59 15.50 20.32
C LEU A 202 -4.98 15.76 20.93
N GLU A 203 -5.58 14.76 21.60
CA GLU A 203 -6.87 14.93 22.28
C GLU A 203 -6.78 15.99 23.40
N ARG A 204 -5.71 15.96 24.22
CA ARG A 204 -5.51 17.00 25.25
C ARG A 204 -5.25 18.39 24.67
N GLN A 205 -4.58 18.47 23.53
CA GLN A 205 -4.19 19.75 22.91
C GLN A 205 -5.36 20.40 22.16
N TYR A 206 -6.15 19.61 21.44
CA TYR A 206 -7.18 20.13 20.54
C TYR A 206 -8.62 19.86 21.02
N GLY A 207 -8.86 18.83 21.82
CA GLY A 207 -10.22 18.51 22.28
C GLY A 207 -11.16 18.18 21.13
N ARG A 208 -12.33 18.88 21.07
CA ARG A 208 -13.37 18.65 20.02
C ARG A 208 -12.90 18.85 18.58
N PRO A 209 -12.04 19.81 18.23
CA PRO A 209 -11.43 19.92 16.91
C PRO A 209 -10.52 18.76 16.48
N PHE A 210 -10.29 17.76 17.31
CA PHE A 210 -9.56 16.54 16.97
C PHE A 210 -10.52 15.37 16.71
N ALA A 211 -10.45 14.74 15.54
CA ALA A 211 -11.19 13.53 15.20
C ALA A 211 -10.28 12.31 15.18
N LEU A 212 -10.67 11.24 15.91
CA LEU A 212 -9.94 9.98 16.01
C LEU A 212 -10.80 8.85 15.46
N TYR A 213 -10.35 8.17 14.41
CA TYR A 213 -11.04 7.05 13.79
C TYR A 213 -10.26 5.73 13.92
N GLY A 214 -11.00 4.62 14.02
CA GLY A 214 -10.48 3.27 14.05
C GLY A 214 -10.93 2.47 15.26
N HIS A 215 -10.54 1.20 15.29
CA HIS A 215 -10.89 0.29 16.39
C HIS A 215 -9.99 0.47 17.62
N GLY A 216 -10.56 0.18 18.79
CA GLY A 216 -9.83 0.08 20.07
C GLY A 216 -9.57 1.42 20.76
N TRP A 217 -10.24 2.50 20.37
CA TRP A 217 -10.14 3.83 20.97
C TRP A 217 -11.29 4.15 21.94
N ASP A 218 -12.05 3.13 22.34
CA ASP A 218 -13.12 3.26 23.32
C ASP A 218 -12.64 4.03 24.55
N GLY A 219 -13.41 5.02 24.99
CA GLY A 219 -13.06 5.90 26.11
C GLY A 219 -12.30 7.18 25.74
N HIS A 220 -11.93 7.39 24.48
CA HIS A 220 -11.45 8.69 23.99
C HIS A 220 -12.63 9.58 23.60
N SER A 221 -12.67 10.82 24.10
CA SER A 221 -13.75 11.78 23.80
C SER A 221 -13.77 12.24 22.34
N SER A 222 -12.63 12.18 21.67
CA SER A 222 -12.43 12.51 20.26
C SER A 222 -12.74 11.35 19.31
N TRP A 223 -13.04 10.16 19.83
CA TRP A 223 -13.29 8.99 19.00
C TRP A 223 -14.63 9.09 18.26
N LYS A 224 -14.58 8.88 16.94
CA LYS A 224 -15.72 8.95 16.03
C LYS A 224 -16.22 7.57 15.58
N GLY A 225 -15.56 6.50 16.00
CA GLY A 225 -15.90 5.13 15.63
C GLY A 225 -14.90 4.50 14.66
N PRO A 226 -15.14 3.22 14.30
CA PRO A 226 -14.47 2.60 13.17
C PRO A 226 -14.76 3.37 11.87
N LEU A 227 -13.82 3.29 10.92
CA LEU A 227 -13.97 3.94 9.62
C LEU A 227 -13.77 2.88 8.52
N ALA A 228 -14.67 2.84 7.55
CA ALA A 228 -14.50 2.01 6.36
C ALA A 228 -13.33 2.54 5.51
N PHE A 229 -12.70 1.64 4.75
CA PHE A 229 -11.54 2.02 3.94
C PHE A 229 -11.89 3.11 2.92
N GLU A 230 -13.06 3.00 2.34
CA GLU A 230 -13.62 3.91 1.34
C GLU A 230 -13.81 5.34 1.88
N ASP A 231 -14.15 5.46 3.14
CA ASP A 231 -14.50 6.75 3.78
C ASP A 231 -13.25 7.53 4.24
N GLN A 232 -12.04 6.96 4.11
CA GLN A 232 -10.81 7.63 4.58
C GLN A 232 -10.56 8.96 3.86
N GLY A 233 -10.93 9.07 2.58
CA GLY A 233 -10.80 10.31 1.81
C GLY A 233 -11.65 11.43 2.39
N GLU A 234 -12.92 11.15 2.68
CA GLU A 234 -13.84 12.12 3.28
C GLU A 234 -13.42 12.51 4.70
N ALA A 235 -13.06 11.51 5.52
CA ALA A 235 -12.57 11.76 6.87
C ALA A 235 -11.29 12.62 6.87
N ASN A 236 -10.37 12.43 5.94
CA ASN A 236 -9.21 13.33 5.79
C ASN A 236 -9.67 14.74 5.40
N ARG A 237 -10.51 14.90 4.38
CA ARG A 237 -10.99 16.21 3.90
C ARG A 237 -11.79 17.00 4.96
N SER A 238 -12.36 16.34 5.96
CA SER A 238 -13.03 17.01 7.06
C SER A 238 -12.08 17.73 8.03
N ALA A 239 -10.77 17.59 7.87
CA ALA A 239 -9.77 18.20 8.73
C ALA A 239 -8.73 19.03 7.93
N TRP A 240 -8.04 19.92 8.64
CA TRP A 240 -6.95 20.73 8.08
C TRP A 240 -5.62 19.96 7.98
N VAL A 241 -5.36 19.06 8.93
CA VAL A 241 -4.13 18.26 9.01
C VAL A 241 -4.50 16.83 9.37
N SER A 242 -3.90 15.87 8.68
CA SER A 242 -3.91 14.46 9.07
C SER A 242 -2.66 14.15 9.88
N ALA A 243 -2.79 13.42 10.99
CA ALA A 243 -1.66 13.03 11.82
C ALA A 243 -1.67 11.55 12.15
N MET A 244 -0.48 10.92 12.24
CA MET A 244 -0.36 9.51 12.57
C MET A 244 1.00 9.21 13.18
N TRP A 245 1.04 8.25 14.11
CA TRP A 245 2.26 7.50 14.40
C TRP A 245 2.20 6.17 13.68
N ASP A 246 3.06 5.97 12.71
CA ASP A 246 3.10 4.72 11.98
C ASP A 246 3.78 3.60 12.77
N HIS A 247 3.34 2.36 12.53
CA HIS A 247 3.71 1.21 13.36
C HIS A 247 5.15 0.72 13.17
N PHE A 248 5.75 0.94 12.00
CA PHE A 248 7.04 0.33 11.63
C PHE A 248 8.13 1.37 11.38
N PRO A 249 8.58 2.08 12.43
CA PRO A 249 9.48 3.23 12.28
C PRO A 249 10.88 2.87 11.81
N THR A 250 11.26 1.60 11.84
CA THR A 250 12.62 1.13 11.50
C THR A 250 12.74 0.51 10.10
N ILE A 251 11.62 0.36 9.37
CA ILE A 251 11.65 -0.12 7.99
C ILE A 251 11.93 1.08 7.10
N ALA A 252 13.08 1.07 6.43
CA ALA A 252 13.46 2.15 5.53
C ALA A 252 12.55 2.19 4.30
N ASN A 253 12.22 3.39 3.83
CA ASN A 253 11.35 3.70 2.69
C ASN A 253 9.91 3.18 2.82
N TYR A 254 9.55 2.56 3.94
CA TYR A 254 8.20 2.05 4.16
C TYR A 254 7.21 3.17 4.43
N THR A 255 6.11 3.17 3.69
CA THR A 255 5.00 4.10 3.89
C THR A 255 3.70 3.31 4.06
N SER A 256 2.92 3.64 5.07
CA SER A 256 1.54 3.14 5.18
C SER A 256 0.66 3.82 4.12
N ASN A 257 -0.30 3.11 3.56
CA ASN A 257 -1.27 3.64 2.59
C ASN A 257 -2.02 4.90 3.08
N ARG A 258 -2.08 5.13 4.39
CA ARG A 258 -2.69 6.34 4.97
C ARG A 258 -2.01 7.62 4.55
N VAL A 259 -0.69 7.58 4.34
CA VAL A 259 0.05 8.76 3.86
C VAL A 259 -0.41 9.14 2.44
N PRO A 260 -0.28 8.29 1.42
CA PRO A 260 -0.73 8.65 0.08
C PRO A 260 -2.24 8.94 0.01
N ILE A 261 -3.09 8.26 0.82
CA ILE A 261 -4.53 8.58 0.89
C ILE A 261 -4.76 10.00 1.43
N SER A 262 -4.09 10.38 2.51
CA SER A 262 -4.21 11.74 3.06
C SER A 262 -3.77 12.79 2.05
N LEU A 263 -2.61 12.59 1.42
CA LEU A 263 -2.10 13.51 0.41
C LEU A 263 -3.03 13.60 -0.81
N ALA A 264 -3.50 12.45 -1.34
CA ALA A 264 -4.46 12.41 -2.45
C ALA A 264 -5.79 13.12 -2.11
N SER A 265 -6.17 13.12 -0.84
CA SER A 265 -7.35 13.86 -0.35
C SER A 265 -7.11 15.36 -0.19
N GLY A 266 -5.93 15.89 -0.56
CA GLY A 266 -5.58 17.29 -0.44
C GLY A 266 -5.34 17.74 1.00
N VAL A 267 -4.85 16.84 1.87
CA VAL A 267 -4.62 17.12 3.29
C VAL A 267 -3.17 16.83 3.65
N PRO A 268 -2.40 17.80 4.14
CA PRO A 268 -1.03 17.57 4.60
C PRO A 268 -1.02 16.54 5.72
N HIS A 269 0.00 15.69 5.71
CA HIS A 269 0.13 14.59 6.66
C HIS A 269 1.35 14.76 7.54
N VAL A 270 1.19 14.60 8.86
CA VAL A 270 2.27 14.66 9.84
C VAL A 270 2.45 13.28 10.49
N THR A 271 3.67 12.73 10.43
CA THR A 271 3.95 11.39 10.96
C THR A 271 5.32 11.29 11.62
N ASN A 272 5.64 10.11 12.15
CA ASN A 272 6.99 9.85 12.62
C ASN A 272 7.95 9.61 11.46
N TYR A 273 9.18 10.08 11.62
CA TYR A 273 10.26 9.83 10.66
C TYR A 273 10.52 8.34 10.42
N LYS A 274 10.81 8.01 9.18
CA LYS A 274 11.38 6.72 8.77
C LYS A 274 12.59 6.94 7.88
N PRO A 275 13.62 6.09 7.97
CA PRO A 275 14.80 6.22 7.11
C PRO A 275 14.41 6.21 5.63
N GLY A 276 14.87 7.21 4.89
CA GLY A 276 14.64 7.33 3.45
C GLY A 276 13.41 8.15 3.05
N TYR A 277 12.65 8.73 3.98
CA TYR A 277 11.52 9.60 3.64
C TYR A 277 11.93 10.78 2.79
N GLU A 278 13.10 11.35 3.04
CA GLU A 278 13.71 12.43 2.28
C GLU A 278 13.97 12.09 0.80
N LEU A 279 14.09 10.79 0.47
CA LEU A 279 14.28 10.30 -0.90
C LEU A 279 12.97 10.09 -1.66
N ILE A 280 11.88 9.84 -0.92
CA ILE A 280 10.59 9.44 -1.51
C ILE A 280 9.51 10.51 -1.36
N TYR A 281 9.68 11.47 -0.45
CA TYR A 281 8.80 12.61 -0.25
C TYR A 281 9.63 13.90 -0.20
N PRO A 282 9.79 14.59 -1.33
CA PRO A 282 10.54 15.84 -1.35
C PRO A 282 9.80 16.97 -0.59
N PRO A 283 10.49 18.06 -0.22
CA PRO A 283 9.84 19.25 0.29
C PRO A 283 8.69 19.70 -0.63
N GLY A 284 7.57 20.11 -0.07
CA GLY A 284 6.36 20.46 -0.82
C GLY A 284 5.44 19.29 -1.16
N SER A 285 5.83 18.03 -0.89
CA SER A 285 4.95 16.86 -1.10
C SER A 285 3.73 16.80 -0.16
N GLY A 286 3.66 17.68 0.84
CA GLY A 286 2.61 17.67 1.86
C GLY A 286 2.85 16.70 3.02
N LEU A 287 3.95 15.93 3.00
CA LEU A 287 4.34 15.07 4.12
C LEU A 287 5.35 15.78 5.03
N TYR A 288 5.03 15.80 6.33
CA TYR A 288 5.90 16.28 7.40
C TYR A 288 6.21 15.15 8.37
N TRP A 289 7.40 15.18 8.97
CA TRP A 289 7.80 14.14 9.93
C TRP A 289 8.64 14.68 11.07
N ALA A 290 8.59 13.93 12.18
CA ALA A 290 9.43 14.20 13.34
C ALA A 290 9.81 12.90 14.05
N GLN A 291 10.78 12.92 14.95
CA GLN A 291 11.36 11.70 15.53
C GLN A 291 10.66 11.21 16.80
N THR A 292 9.99 12.09 17.54
CA THR A 292 9.35 11.78 18.83
C THR A 292 7.86 12.08 18.77
N VAL A 293 7.08 11.44 19.63
CA VAL A 293 5.63 11.71 19.76
C VAL A 293 5.38 13.20 20.02
N ARG A 294 6.17 13.81 20.88
CA ARG A 294 6.06 15.21 21.20
C ARG A 294 6.35 16.10 20.00
N SER A 295 7.46 15.84 19.30
CA SER A 295 7.82 16.64 18.13
C SER A 295 6.89 16.42 16.94
N VAL A 296 6.21 15.25 16.83
CA VAL A 296 5.11 15.07 15.86
C VAL A 296 3.93 15.97 16.20
N ALA A 297 3.51 16.05 17.48
CA ALA A 297 2.43 16.93 17.89
C ALA A 297 2.81 18.43 17.74
N GLU A 298 4.05 18.80 18.02
CA GLU A 298 4.59 20.15 17.78
C GLU A 298 4.58 20.50 16.28
N MET A 299 4.94 19.55 15.40
CA MET A 299 4.87 19.73 13.96
C MET A 299 3.42 19.91 13.46
N VAL A 300 2.45 19.17 14.03
CA VAL A 300 1.02 19.41 13.76
C VAL A 300 0.65 20.85 14.07
N ALA A 301 1.09 21.39 15.22
CA ALA A 301 0.81 22.77 15.60
C ALA A 301 1.47 23.78 14.64
N VAL A 302 2.70 23.50 14.18
CA VAL A 302 3.41 24.34 13.20
C VAL A 302 2.65 24.40 11.88
N VAL A 303 2.20 23.25 11.37
CA VAL A 303 1.45 23.18 10.12
C VAL A 303 0.09 23.89 10.26
N LEU A 304 -0.63 23.69 11.36
CA LEU A 304 -1.92 24.36 11.64
C LEU A 304 -1.82 25.87 11.82
N ALA A 305 -0.66 26.36 12.23
CA ALA A 305 -0.41 27.80 12.39
C ALA A 305 -0.19 28.54 11.05
N MET A 306 -0.07 27.83 9.94
CA MET A 306 0.02 28.44 8.60
C MET A 306 -1.29 29.19 8.28
N PRO A 307 -1.24 30.30 7.51
CA PRO A 307 -2.43 30.91 6.95
C PRO A 307 -3.30 29.88 6.23
N ARG A 308 -4.62 30.03 6.30
CA ARG A 308 -5.55 29.06 5.68
C ARG A 308 -5.33 28.93 4.16
N GLU A 309 -5.02 30.02 3.49
CA GLU A 309 -4.68 30.05 2.06
C GLU A 309 -3.44 29.19 1.75
N ASP A 310 -2.40 29.25 2.60
CA ASP A 310 -1.18 28.44 2.45
C ASP A 310 -1.46 26.94 2.68
N LEU A 311 -2.30 26.60 3.69
CA LEU A 311 -2.73 25.23 3.92
C LEU A 311 -3.52 24.67 2.72
N LEU A 312 -4.31 25.51 2.07
CA LEU A 312 -5.07 25.18 0.89
C LEU A 312 -4.13 24.89 -0.30
N ALA A 313 -3.18 25.79 -0.56
CA ALA A 313 -2.19 25.63 -1.60
C ALA A 313 -1.31 24.38 -1.36
N LEU A 314 -0.92 24.14 -0.11
CA LEU A 314 -0.18 22.95 0.30
C LEU A 314 -1.00 21.67 0.05
N GLY A 315 -2.29 21.68 0.34
CA GLY A 315 -3.21 20.56 0.07
C GLY A 315 -3.30 20.25 -1.42
N GLU A 316 -3.39 21.26 -2.28
CA GLU A 316 -3.41 21.10 -3.73
C GLU A 316 -2.08 20.51 -4.26
N GLN A 317 -0.95 21.00 -3.75
CA GLN A 317 0.37 20.47 -4.07
C GLN A 317 0.50 19.00 -3.62
N ALA A 318 0.02 18.67 -2.42
CA ALA A 318 0.01 17.30 -1.89
C ALA A 318 -0.81 16.36 -2.76
N ALA A 319 -2.00 16.79 -3.19
CA ALA A 319 -2.87 16.01 -4.07
C ALA A 319 -2.23 15.79 -5.46
N SER A 320 -1.60 16.82 -6.04
CA SER A 320 -0.85 16.67 -7.28
C SER A 320 0.30 15.70 -7.14
N PHE A 321 1.14 15.87 -6.10
CA PHE A 321 2.24 14.95 -5.84
C PHE A 321 1.76 13.50 -5.66
N ALA A 322 0.67 13.28 -4.90
CA ALA A 322 0.12 11.94 -4.71
C ALA A 322 -0.36 11.34 -6.03
N ARG A 323 -1.09 12.07 -6.85
CA ARG A 323 -1.55 11.63 -8.17
C ARG A 323 -0.40 11.23 -9.09
N ASP A 324 0.63 12.09 -9.17
CA ASP A 324 1.70 11.93 -10.14
C ASP A 324 2.77 10.91 -9.69
N HIS A 325 2.93 10.69 -8.37
CA HIS A 325 4.03 9.92 -7.83
C HIS A 325 3.65 8.85 -6.80
N ARG A 326 2.42 8.87 -6.28
CA ARG A 326 1.95 7.99 -5.19
C ARG A 326 0.53 7.46 -5.42
N SER A 327 0.06 7.44 -6.67
CA SER A 327 -1.17 6.75 -7.03
C SER A 327 -0.94 5.26 -7.29
N GLU A 328 -1.98 4.45 -7.20
CA GLU A 328 -1.92 3.04 -7.60
C GLU A 328 -1.60 2.91 -9.09
N GLU A 329 -2.11 3.81 -9.91
CA GLU A 329 -1.82 3.88 -11.34
C GLU A 329 -0.32 4.04 -11.60
N ALA A 330 0.32 5.02 -10.95
CA ALA A 330 1.76 5.25 -11.08
C ALA A 330 2.58 4.06 -10.52
N ALA A 331 2.10 3.38 -9.47
CA ALA A 331 2.75 2.20 -8.92
C ALA A 331 2.72 1.01 -9.89
N MET A 332 1.55 0.72 -10.46
CA MET A 332 1.36 -0.40 -11.38
C MET A 332 2.06 -0.16 -12.72
N GLU A 333 2.04 1.07 -13.21
CA GLU A 333 2.78 1.48 -14.42
C GLU A 333 4.28 1.20 -14.28
N ARG A 334 4.90 1.69 -13.20
CA ARG A 334 6.33 1.46 -12.94
C ARG A 334 6.67 -0.02 -12.76
N LEU A 335 5.78 -0.79 -12.11
CA LEU A 335 5.97 -2.22 -11.95
C LEU A 335 5.97 -2.92 -13.30
N VAL A 336 5.01 -2.63 -14.18
CA VAL A 336 4.94 -3.22 -15.53
C VAL A 336 6.17 -2.85 -16.36
N GLU A 337 6.57 -1.58 -16.36
CA GLU A 337 7.77 -1.13 -17.06
C GLU A 337 9.04 -1.86 -16.60
N ASP A 338 9.20 -1.98 -15.29
CA ASP A 338 10.37 -2.61 -14.68
C ASP A 338 10.42 -4.13 -14.94
N VAL A 339 9.25 -4.81 -14.92
CA VAL A 339 9.17 -6.24 -15.28
C VAL A 339 9.44 -6.44 -16.77
N SER A 340 8.89 -5.58 -17.64
CA SER A 340 9.12 -5.62 -19.09
C SER A 340 10.60 -5.43 -19.44
N ALA A 341 11.27 -4.50 -18.77
CA ALA A 341 12.71 -4.29 -18.93
C ALA A 341 13.53 -5.51 -18.48
N PHE A 342 13.15 -6.13 -17.36
CA PHE A 342 13.77 -7.35 -16.87
C PHE A 342 13.65 -8.50 -17.87
N ARG A 343 12.48 -8.74 -18.45
CA ARG A 343 12.24 -9.77 -19.46
C ARG A 343 13.08 -9.54 -20.70
N SER A 344 13.06 -8.32 -21.23
CA SER A 344 13.87 -7.97 -22.42
C SER A 344 15.36 -8.20 -22.22
N ALA A 345 15.89 -7.95 -21.02
CA ALA A 345 17.28 -8.22 -20.71
C ALA A 345 17.59 -9.73 -20.60
N SER A 346 16.62 -10.54 -20.15
CA SER A 346 16.76 -11.99 -20.07
C SER A 346 16.76 -12.64 -21.46
N ASP A 347 15.86 -12.20 -22.35
CA ASP A 347 15.77 -12.70 -23.74
C ASP A 347 17.06 -12.45 -24.54
N VAL A 348 17.75 -11.32 -24.28
CA VAL A 348 19.05 -11.01 -24.92
C VAL A 348 20.19 -11.86 -24.37
N ALA A 349 20.12 -12.29 -23.12
CA ALA A 349 21.15 -13.14 -22.50
C ALA A 349 21.07 -14.61 -22.92
N GLU A 350 19.91 -15.07 -23.40
CA GLU A 350 19.67 -16.44 -23.87
C GLU A 350 19.80 -16.60 -25.40
N SER A 351 19.90 -15.51 -26.15
CA SER A 351 20.11 -15.47 -27.61
C SER A 351 21.61 -15.39 -27.95
#